data_21db2b8bb1d3b86a37caa66753cfd4ba
#
_entry.id   21db2b8bb1d3b86a37caa66753cfd4ba
#
_cell.length_a   1.000
_cell.length_b   1.000
_cell.length_c   1.000
_cell.angle_alpha   90.00
_cell.angle_beta   90.00
_cell.angle_gamma   90.00
#
_symmetry.space_group_name_H-M   'P 1'
#
loop_
_entity.id
_entity.type
_entity.pdbx_description
1 polymer ?
#
loop_
_entity_poly.entity_id
_entity_poly.type
_entity_poly.pdbx_seq_one_letter_code
_entity_poly.pdbx_strand_id
1 'polypeptide(L)'
;GDYDVSRNGWVMDYNDPSNMLELFTTNNGNNDGKYANPEFDAAIDASKVADKSVHFQKLHEAEDILMKDAAAIPVAYYNDFWLQSPTLKGTWHSPYGYWYLQYGYIEE
;
A
#
# COMPACT_ATOMS: atom_id res chain seq x y z
N GLY A 1 -8.61 -19.22 0.17
CA GLY A 1 -7.62 -20.28 0.09
C GLY A 1 -7.77 -21.24 1.24
N ASP A 2 -7.09 -22.35 1.16
CA ASP A 2 -7.05 -23.37 2.21
C ASP A 2 -5.75 -23.19 3.01
N TYR A 3 -5.71 -22.17 3.86
CA TYR A 3 -4.55 -21.85 4.71
C TYR A 3 -4.99 -21.07 5.95
N ASP A 4 -4.26 -21.24 7.05
CA ASP A 4 -4.47 -20.48 8.30
C ASP A 4 -3.74 -19.14 8.27
N VAL A 5 -2.56 -19.10 7.67
CA VAL A 5 -1.73 -17.91 7.50
C VAL A 5 -1.07 -17.93 6.13
N SER A 6 -1.05 -16.79 5.44
CA SER A 6 -0.30 -16.64 4.19
C SER A 6 0.62 -15.44 4.25
N ARG A 7 1.76 -15.52 3.53
CA ARG A 7 2.63 -14.39 3.30
C ARG A 7 2.13 -13.62 2.08
N ASN A 8 1.94 -12.33 2.24
CA ASN A 8 1.55 -11.45 1.15
C ASN A 8 2.39 -10.15 1.18
N GLY A 9 2.28 -9.34 0.15
CA GLY A 9 2.89 -8.02 0.05
C GLY A 9 2.15 -7.17 -0.97
N TRP A 10 2.22 -5.86 -0.79
CA TRP A 10 1.63 -4.90 -1.70
C TRP A 10 2.59 -3.73 -1.93
N VAL A 11 2.67 -3.26 -3.15
CA VAL A 11 3.35 -2.02 -3.51
C VAL A 11 2.27 -0.98 -3.78
N MET A 12 2.37 0.17 -3.11
CA MET A 12 1.36 1.22 -3.25
C MET A 12 1.34 1.81 -4.67
N ASP A 13 0.14 2.02 -5.19
CA ASP A 13 -0.07 2.67 -6.49
C ASP A 13 0.00 4.20 -6.37
N TYR A 14 -0.34 4.74 -5.19
CA TYR A 14 -0.35 6.17 -4.89
C TYR A 14 -0.03 6.43 -3.41
N ASN A 15 0.42 7.65 -3.10
CA ASN A 15 0.89 8.04 -1.76
C ASN A 15 -0.27 8.42 -0.83
N ASP A 16 -1.01 7.42 -0.41
CA ASP A 16 -2.03 7.55 0.62
C ASP A 16 -2.22 6.21 1.34
N PRO A 17 -2.34 6.20 2.68
CA PRO A 17 -2.55 4.97 3.45
C PRO A 17 -3.79 4.17 3.04
N SER A 18 -4.80 4.82 2.48
CA SER A 18 -6.00 4.15 1.97
C SER A 18 -5.66 3.07 0.95
N ASN A 19 -4.59 3.25 0.14
CA ASN A 19 -4.17 2.26 -0.85
C ASN A 19 -3.83 0.89 -0.23
N MET A 20 -3.30 0.89 1.00
CA MET A 20 -3.00 -0.33 1.73
C MET A 20 -4.22 -0.86 2.50
N LEU A 21 -4.96 0.04 3.16
CA LEU A 21 -6.07 -0.36 4.02
C LEU A 21 -7.28 -0.86 3.22
N GLU A 22 -7.58 -0.25 2.07
CA GLU A 22 -8.70 -0.68 1.22
C GLU A 22 -8.58 -2.13 0.73
N LEU A 23 -7.39 -2.71 0.70
CA LEU A 23 -7.19 -4.12 0.35
C LEU A 23 -7.98 -5.07 1.27
N PHE A 24 -8.22 -4.68 2.51
CA PHE A 24 -8.88 -5.49 3.53
C PHE A 24 -10.39 -5.27 3.62
N THR A 25 -10.97 -4.39 2.80
CA THR A 25 -12.43 -4.22 2.78
C THR A 25 -13.13 -5.49 2.31
N THR A 26 -14.32 -5.76 2.85
CA THR A 26 -15.04 -7.03 2.73
C THR A 26 -15.18 -7.54 1.29
N ASN A 27 -15.36 -6.65 0.31
CA ASN A 27 -15.59 -7.02 -1.10
C ASN A 27 -14.40 -6.72 -2.00
N ASN A 28 -13.22 -6.39 -1.45
CA ASN A 28 -12.05 -6.11 -2.26
C ASN A 28 -11.50 -7.41 -2.90
N GLY A 29 -11.22 -7.36 -4.20
CA GLY A 29 -10.70 -8.51 -4.95
C GLY A 29 -9.32 -8.99 -4.49
N ASN A 30 -8.55 -8.14 -3.82
CA ASN A 30 -7.23 -8.43 -3.26
C ASN A 30 -7.29 -8.85 -1.78
N ASN A 31 -8.48 -8.93 -1.19
CA ASN A 31 -8.67 -9.41 0.18
C ASN A 31 -8.59 -10.96 0.21
N ASP A 32 -7.38 -11.48 0.06
CA ASP A 32 -7.13 -12.93 0.00
C ASP A 32 -7.50 -13.65 1.31
N GLY A 33 -7.33 -12.96 2.44
CA GLY A 33 -7.67 -13.47 3.76
C GLY A 33 -9.18 -13.53 4.04
N LYS A 34 -10.00 -12.97 3.15
CA LYS A 34 -11.46 -12.88 3.32
C LYS A 34 -11.88 -12.20 4.63
N TYR A 35 -11.05 -11.27 5.11
CA TYR A 35 -11.40 -10.44 6.26
C TYR A 35 -12.71 -9.70 5.98
N ALA A 36 -13.58 -9.67 6.97
CA ALA A 36 -14.87 -9.01 6.88
C ALA A 36 -15.24 -8.42 8.24
N ASN A 37 -15.16 -7.10 8.35
CA ASN A 37 -15.55 -6.38 9.55
C ASN A 37 -16.30 -5.11 9.14
N PRO A 38 -17.60 -4.98 9.47
CA PRO A 38 -18.40 -3.82 9.12
C PRO A 38 -17.92 -2.50 9.73
N GLU A 39 -17.28 -2.55 10.92
CA GLU A 39 -16.72 -1.34 11.56
C GLU A 39 -15.49 -0.85 10.80
N PHE A 40 -14.64 -1.77 10.34
CA PHE A 40 -13.51 -1.46 9.46
C PHE A 40 -13.99 -0.85 8.14
N ASP A 41 -14.93 -1.50 7.47
CA ASP A 41 -15.49 -1.00 6.20
C ASP A 41 -16.09 0.40 6.37
N ALA A 42 -16.83 0.63 7.46
CA ALA A 42 -17.42 1.94 7.76
C ALA A 42 -16.35 3.02 8.02
N ALA A 43 -15.25 2.68 8.69
CA ALA A 43 -14.14 3.61 8.91
C ALA A 43 -13.44 3.98 7.59
N ILE A 44 -13.20 3.00 6.71
CA ILE A 44 -12.67 3.24 5.37
C ILE A 44 -13.62 4.14 4.54
N ASP A 45 -14.93 3.88 4.57
CA ASP A 45 -15.87 4.71 3.84
C ASP A 45 -15.95 6.13 4.42
N ALA A 46 -15.88 6.29 5.74
CA ALA A 46 -15.84 7.60 6.39
C ALA A 46 -14.55 8.38 6.13
N SER A 47 -13.47 7.72 5.72
CA SER A 47 -12.20 8.38 5.35
C SER A 47 -12.28 9.10 4.00
N LYS A 48 -13.27 8.78 3.15
CA LYS A 48 -13.42 9.33 1.78
C LYS A 48 -14.00 10.74 1.79
N VAL A 49 -13.29 11.66 2.44
CA VAL A 49 -13.68 13.06 2.60
C VAL A 49 -12.56 14.01 2.19
N ALA A 50 -12.91 15.27 1.86
CA ALA A 50 -11.95 16.27 1.41
C ALA A 50 -11.07 16.84 2.54
N ASP A 51 -11.53 16.81 3.79
CA ASP A 51 -10.75 17.23 4.94
C ASP A 51 -9.69 16.19 5.28
N LYS A 52 -8.42 16.56 5.07
CA LYS A 52 -7.28 15.66 5.30
C LYS A 52 -7.15 15.21 6.75
N SER A 53 -7.50 16.06 7.73
CA SER A 53 -7.40 15.69 9.13
C SER A 53 -8.40 14.60 9.47
N VAL A 54 -9.64 14.75 9.02
CA VAL A 54 -10.69 13.73 9.18
C VAL A 54 -10.34 12.47 8.40
N HIS A 55 -9.85 12.62 7.17
CA HIS A 55 -9.39 11.50 6.34
C HIS A 55 -8.37 10.62 7.08
N PHE A 56 -7.26 11.20 7.53
CA PHE A 56 -6.22 10.45 8.24
C PHE A 56 -6.70 9.90 9.59
N GLN A 57 -7.53 10.64 10.33
CA GLN A 57 -8.11 10.12 11.56
C GLN A 57 -8.92 8.85 11.31
N LYS A 58 -9.74 8.81 10.26
CA LYS A 58 -10.55 7.64 9.92
C LYS A 58 -9.71 6.46 9.42
N LEU A 59 -8.63 6.72 8.70
CA LEU A 59 -7.68 5.68 8.32
C LEU A 59 -6.96 5.08 9.54
N HIS A 60 -6.57 5.90 10.53
CA HIS A 60 -6.03 5.38 11.80
C HIS A 60 -7.04 4.53 12.57
N GLU A 61 -8.31 4.97 12.65
CA GLU A 61 -9.37 4.16 13.26
C GLU A 61 -9.52 2.79 12.56
N ALA A 62 -9.46 2.77 11.24
CA ALA A 62 -9.51 1.53 10.46
C ALA A 62 -8.27 0.65 10.72
N GLU A 63 -7.07 1.23 10.75
CA GLU A 63 -5.83 0.51 11.06
C GLU A 63 -5.88 -0.13 12.44
N ASP A 64 -6.35 0.59 13.46
CA ASP A 64 -6.50 0.09 14.83
C ASP A 64 -7.44 -1.13 14.89
N ILE A 65 -8.55 -1.10 14.16
CA ILE A 65 -9.48 -2.22 14.04
C ILE A 65 -8.79 -3.42 13.39
N LEU A 66 -8.12 -3.21 12.25
CA LEU A 66 -7.42 -4.24 11.50
C LEU A 66 -6.35 -4.94 12.35
N MET A 67 -5.55 -4.16 13.08
CA MET A 67 -4.50 -4.67 13.96
C MET A 67 -5.07 -5.42 15.16
N LYS A 68 -6.14 -4.93 15.77
CA LYS A 68 -6.84 -5.58 16.88
C LYS A 68 -7.41 -6.93 16.49
N ASP A 69 -7.95 -7.03 15.27
CA ASP A 69 -8.52 -8.28 14.74
C ASP A 69 -7.41 -9.23 14.24
N ALA A 70 -6.15 -8.80 14.21
CA ALA A 70 -5.01 -9.54 13.68
C ALA A 70 -5.22 -10.07 12.25
N ALA A 71 -5.99 -9.35 11.44
CA ALA A 71 -6.23 -9.71 10.04
C ALA A 71 -4.96 -9.57 9.18
N ALA A 72 -4.02 -8.74 9.61
CA ALA A 72 -2.68 -8.61 9.03
C ALA A 72 -1.63 -8.53 10.14
N ILE A 73 -0.45 -9.09 9.87
CA ILE A 73 0.72 -9.03 10.74
C ILE A 73 1.83 -8.33 9.97
N PRO A 74 2.07 -7.03 10.19
CA PRO A 74 3.18 -6.32 9.55
C PRO A 74 4.52 -6.92 9.97
N VAL A 75 5.35 -7.30 9.01
CA VAL A 75 6.65 -7.95 9.29
C VAL A 75 7.82 -7.05 8.95
N ALA A 76 7.81 -6.45 7.75
CA ALA A 76 8.90 -5.61 7.27
C ALA A 76 8.45 -4.70 6.13
N TYR A 77 9.16 -3.58 5.99
CA TYR A 77 9.15 -2.80 4.76
C TYR A 77 10.21 -3.36 3.82
N TYR A 78 9.84 -3.56 2.56
CA TYR A 78 10.79 -3.93 1.53
C TYR A 78 11.69 -2.75 1.17
N ASN A 79 12.96 -3.04 0.93
CA ASN A 79 13.90 -2.08 0.36
C ASN A 79 14.21 -2.46 -1.08
N ASP A 80 14.14 -1.48 -1.96
CA ASP A 80 14.62 -1.63 -3.34
C ASP A 80 16.09 -1.25 -3.42
N PHE A 81 16.86 -2.07 -4.12
CA PHE A 81 18.25 -1.82 -4.41
C PHE A 81 18.45 -1.80 -5.91
N TRP A 82 19.16 -0.80 -6.41
CA TRP A 82 19.50 -0.72 -7.82
C TRP A 82 20.97 -0.31 -8.01
N LEU A 83 21.52 -0.77 -9.11
CA LEU A 83 22.82 -0.36 -9.61
C LEU A 83 22.63 0.32 -10.96
N GLN A 84 23.18 1.51 -11.10
CA GLN A 84 23.11 2.29 -12.32
C GLN A 84 24.51 2.67 -12.77
N SER A 85 24.82 2.51 -14.07
CA SER A 85 26.05 3.03 -14.62
C SER A 85 26.13 4.54 -14.41
N PRO A 86 27.29 5.09 -14.01
CA PRO A 86 27.46 6.54 -13.89
C PRO A 86 27.29 7.28 -15.23
N THR A 87 27.40 6.58 -16.36
CA THR A 87 27.20 7.15 -17.72
C THR A 87 25.71 7.17 -18.11
N LEU A 88 24.83 6.43 -17.45
CA LEU A 88 23.38 6.46 -17.71
C LEU A 88 22.76 7.69 -17.03
N LYS A 89 22.24 8.60 -17.83
CA LYS A 89 21.63 9.86 -17.39
C LYS A 89 20.16 9.96 -17.80
N GLY A 90 19.43 10.94 -17.26
CA GLY A 90 18.06 11.25 -17.64
C GLY A 90 17.03 10.21 -17.19
N THR A 91 17.42 9.27 -16.33
CA THR A 91 16.51 8.30 -15.72
C THR A 91 15.98 8.84 -14.39
N TRP A 92 14.78 8.42 -14.04
CA TRP A 92 14.17 8.72 -12.74
C TRP A 92 13.57 7.47 -12.11
N HIS A 93 13.76 7.34 -10.81
CA HIS A 93 13.20 6.26 -10.00
C HIS A 93 12.20 6.84 -9.01
N SER A 94 10.96 6.34 -9.01
CA SER A 94 9.95 6.79 -8.07
C SER A 94 10.14 6.15 -6.70
N PRO A 95 9.66 6.79 -5.62
CA PRO A 95 9.64 6.17 -4.29
C PRO A 95 8.83 4.86 -4.21
N TYR A 96 8.02 4.57 -5.21
CA TYR A 96 7.21 3.34 -5.32
C TYR A 96 7.87 2.22 -6.13
N GLY A 97 9.16 2.35 -6.47
CA GLY A 97 9.90 1.33 -7.21
C GLY A 97 9.75 1.39 -8.73
N TYR A 98 9.06 2.38 -9.29
CA TYR A 98 8.92 2.51 -10.75
C TYR A 98 10.09 3.23 -11.36
N TRP A 99 10.62 2.68 -12.48
CA TRP A 99 11.69 3.26 -13.27
C TRP A 99 11.13 3.96 -14.50
N TYR A 100 11.60 5.18 -14.72
CA TYR A 100 11.25 6.00 -15.87
C TYR A 100 12.51 6.23 -16.71
N LEU A 101 12.56 5.55 -17.87
CA LEU A 101 13.70 5.55 -18.77
C LEU A 101 13.49 6.38 -20.04
N GLN A 102 12.32 6.99 -20.18
CA GLN A 102 11.89 7.69 -21.39
C GLN A 102 12.81 8.85 -21.83
N TYR A 103 13.57 9.41 -20.89
CA TYR A 103 14.57 10.45 -21.15
C TYR A 103 16.00 9.95 -20.91
N GLY A 104 16.16 8.62 -20.78
CA GLY A 104 17.46 8.01 -20.52
C GLY A 104 18.39 8.10 -21.73
N TYR A 105 19.65 8.44 -21.48
CA TYR A 105 20.71 8.46 -22.48
C TYR A 105 22.04 8.05 -21.86
N ILE A 106 22.98 7.64 -22.70
CA ILE A 106 24.35 7.35 -22.28
C ILE A 106 25.20 8.59 -22.55
N GLU A 107 25.87 9.09 -21.53
CA GLU A 107 26.85 10.14 -21.59
C GLU A 107 28.22 9.50 -21.88
N GLU A 108 28.86 9.89 -22.99
CA GLU A 108 30.18 9.40 -23.40
C GLU A 108 31.33 10.10 -22.63
#